data_e54333b5a92feb2bae5e52710918d96a
#
_entry.id   e54333b5a92feb2bae5e52710918d96a
#
_cell.length_a   1.000
_cell.length_b   1.000
_cell.length_c   1.000
_cell.angle_alpha   90.00
_cell.angle_beta   90.00
_cell.angle_gamma   90.00
#
_symmetry.space_group_name_H-M   'P 1'
#
loop_
_entity.id
_entity.type
_entity.pdbx_description
1 polymer ?
#
loop_
_entity_poly.entity_id
_entity_poly.type
_entity_poly.pdbx_seq_one_letter_code
_entity_poly.pdbx_strand_id
1 'polypeptide(L)'
;DDTKAKDVKGYIKTIPFNFPDEALVFGGLTHVPVVIASDFPSAMRAAKLIDVSWDVSNCSKMSSKDIEEDAQRVINDKKLGKVFWKIGDYDSCKTGEGCREIEREYKTSMVAHVALEPMAALANFVDGNLHIYAGHQVGTLLPMFMANYTGIKAENIIYHPHLIGGSFGKK
;
A
#
# COMPACT_ATOMS: atom_id res chain seq x y z
N ASP A 1 14.63 -7.79 17.98
CA ASP A 1 14.99 -7.84 19.41
C ASP A 1 14.26 -6.69 20.12
N ASP A 2 13.56 -7.01 21.21
CA ASP A 2 12.77 -6.07 22.02
C ASP A 2 13.38 -5.80 23.42
N THR A 3 14.61 -6.24 23.63
CA THR A 3 15.27 -6.16 24.95
C THR A 3 15.25 -4.74 25.53
N LYS A 4 15.61 -3.75 24.72
CA LYS A 4 15.62 -2.34 25.15
C LYS A 4 14.21 -1.76 25.33
N ALA A 5 13.22 -2.29 24.64
CA ALA A 5 11.84 -1.84 24.75
C ALA A 5 11.21 -2.23 26.10
N LYS A 6 11.68 -3.31 26.72
CA LYS A 6 11.20 -3.80 28.04
C LYS A 6 11.45 -2.82 29.18
N ASP A 7 12.43 -1.95 29.04
CA ASP A 7 12.77 -0.93 30.06
C ASP A 7 11.84 0.29 29.97
N VAL A 8 10.99 0.38 28.96
CA VAL A 8 10.04 1.49 28.82
C VAL A 8 8.87 1.30 29.78
N LYS A 9 8.67 2.28 30.67
CA LYS A 9 7.51 2.26 31.59
C LYS A 9 6.22 2.18 30.75
N GLY A 10 5.38 1.20 31.06
CA GLY A 10 4.12 0.95 30.38
C GLY A 10 4.22 -0.03 29.21
N TYR A 11 5.42 -0.51 28.84
CA TYR A 11 5.57 -1.61 27.90
C TYR A 11 4.91 -2.87 28.42
N ILE A 12 4.19 -3.60 27.55
CA ILE A 12 3.55 -4.87 27.89
C ILE A 12 4.22 -6.00 27.11
N LYS A 13 4.25 -5.92 25.78
CA LYS A 13 4.88 -6.93 24.92
C LYS A 13 5.04 -6.44 23.48
N THR A 14 5.91 -7.11 22.74
CA THR A 14 6.00 -7.03 21.28
C THR A 14 5.50 -8.34 20.68
N ILE A 15 4.66 -8.28 19.68
CA ILE A 15 4.19 -9.44 18.92
C ILE A 15 4.56 -9.29 17.45
N PRO A 16 5.02 -10.38 16.79
CA PRO A 16 5.09 -10.39 15.33
C PRO A 16 3.67 -10.41 14.79
N PHE A 17 3.39 -9.54 13.84
CA PHE A 17 2.11 -9.49 13.16
C PHE A 17 2.33 -9.77 11.67
N ASN A 18 1.63 -10.76 11.16
CA ASN A 18 1.70 -11.16 9.76
C ASN A 18 0.38 -10.81 9.09
N PHE A 19 0.45 -10.01 8.04
CA PHE A 19 -0.72 -9.78 7.20
C PHE A 19 -1.01 -11.04 6.40
N PRO A 20 -2.29 -11.43 6.22
CA PRO A 20 -2.65 -12.50 5.30
C PRO A 20 -2.23 -12.15 3.87
N ASP A 21 -1.87 -13.18 3.09
CA ASP A 21 -1.40 -12.99 1.70
C ASP A 21 -2.44 -12.27 0.83
N GLU A 22 -3.73 -12.47 1.09
CA GLU A 22 -4.82 -11.77 0.40
C GLU A 22 -4.87 -10.26 0.69
N ALA A 23 -4.30 -9.81 1.81
CA ALA A 23 -4.20 -8.38 2.13
C ALA A 23 -3.15 -7.64 1.31
N LEU A 24 -2.32 -8.38 0.55
CA LEU A 24 -1.20 -7.85 -0.23
C LEU A 24 -1.60 -7.29 -1.60
N VAL A 25 -2.87 -7.18 -1.90
CA VAL A 25 -3.38 -6.69 -3.20
C VAL A 25 -2.75 -5.35 -3.62
N PHE A 26 -2.31 -4.54 -2.66
CA PHE A 26 -1.71 -3.23 -2.91
C PHE A 26 -0.21 -3.14 -2.55
N GLY A 27 0.42 -4.25 -2.26
CA GLY A 27 1.82 -4.30 -1.82
C GLY A 27 2.03 -3.72 -0.41
N GLY A 28 3.04 -4.18 0.29
CA GLY A 28 3.37 -3.68 1.62
C GLY A 28 4.26 -4.64 2.39
N LEU A 29 4.57 -4.29 3.63
CA LEU A 29 5.26 -5.16 4.56
C LEU A 29 4.29 -6.24 5.04
N THR A 30 4.66 -7.50 4.84
CA THR A 30 3.87 -8.67 5.25
C THR A 30 4.04 -8.99 6.73
N HIS A 31 5.17 -8.61 7.29
CA HIS A 31 5.57 -8.93 8.64
C HIS A 31 6.01 -7.66 9.34
N VAL A 32 5.40 -7.33 10.46
CA VAL A 32 5.73 -6.14 11.25
C VAL A 32 5.74 -6.45 12.74
N PRO A 33 6.65 -5.89 13.52
CA PRO A 33 6.56 -5.93 14.98
C PRO A 33 5.47 -4.95 15.45
N VAL A 34 4.55 -5.43 16.26
CA VAL A 34 3.52 -4.61 16.90
C VAL A 34 3.82 -4.53 18.40
N VAL A 35 3.97 -3.32 18.90
CA VAL A 35 4.22 -3.04 20.32
C VAL A 35 2.90 -2.77 21.03
N ILE A 36 2.70 -3.47 22.14
CA ILE A 36 1.58 -3.29 23.03
C ILE A 36 2.08 -2.63 24.32
N ALA A 37 1.43 -1.56 24.72
CA ALA A 37 1.74 -0.81 25.93
C ALA A 37 0.46 -0.27 26.60
N SER A 38 0.58 0.24 27.83
CA SER A 38 -0.53 0.81 28.60
C SER A 38 -1.12 2.08 28.00
N ASP A 39 -0.33 2.79 27.19
CA ASP A 39 -0.70 4.04 26.53
C ASP A 39 0.09 4.24 25.24
N PHE A 40 -0.43 5.09 24.34
CA PHE A 40 0.18 5.36 23.05
C PHE A 40 1.60 5.99 23.16
N PRO A 41 1.88 6.98 24.03
CA PRO A 41 3.23 7.49 24.19
C PRO A 41 4.25 6.42 24.60
N SER A 42 3.87 5.50 25.48
CA SER A 42 4.72 4.37 25.88
C SER A 42 4.95 3.39 24.75
N ALA A 43 3.90 3.07 23.97
CA ALA A 43 4.03 2.24 22.77
C ALA A 43 4.99 2.87 21.76
N MET A 44 4.88 4.17 21.50
CA MET A 44 5.75 4.90 20.58
C MET A 44 7.21 4.94 21.05
N ARG A 45 7.46 5.12 22.35
CA ARG A 45 8.83 5.06 22.89
C ARG A 45 9.43 3.68 22.74
N ALA A 46 8.66 2.64 23.09
CA ALA A 46 9.12 1.26 22.98
C ALA A 46 9.36 0.84 21.52
N ALA A 47 8.47 1.21 20.62
CA ALA A 47 8.62 0.89 19.18
C ALA A 47 9.93 1.42 18.58
N LYS A 48 10.40 2.60 19.01
CA LYS A 48 11.68 3.17 18.55
C LYS A 48 12.90 2.40 19.07
N LEU A 49 12.74 1.55 20.08
CA LEU A 49 13.81 0.75 20.68
C LEU A 49 13.82 -0.70 20.19
N ILE A 50 12.87 -1.07 19.34
CA ILE A 50 12.86 -2.38 18.68
C ILE A 50 13.98 -2.43 17.66
N ASP A 51 14.84 -3.43 17.79
CA ASP A 51 15.88 -3.72 16.79
C ASP A 51 15.37 -4.79 15.82
N VAL A 52 15.30 -4.44 14.53
CA VAL A 52 14.73 -5.29 13.49
C VAL A 52 15.82 -5.67 12.49
N SER A 53 16.06 -6.97 12.35
CA SER A 53 16.91 -7.54 11.30
C SER A 53 16.03 -8.07 10.17
N TRP A 54 16.26 -7.59 8.95
CA TRP A 54 15.50 -8.01 7.78
C TRP A 54 16.27 -9.07 6.98
N ASP A 55 15.65 -10.21 6.71
CA ASP A 55 16.15 -11.14 5.72
C ASP A 55 15.75 -10.65 4.32
N VAL A 56 16.73 -10.17 3.58
CA VAL A 56 16.57 -9.66 2.21
C VAL A 56 17.04 -10.66 1.14
N SER A 57 17.33 -11.89 1.52
CA SER A 57 17.89 -12.91 0.61
C SER A 57 17.00 -13.19 -0.60
N ASN A 58 15.68 -13.17 -0.39
CA ASN A 58 14.67 -13.42 -1.42
C ASN A 58 14.04 -12.14 -2.00
N CYS A 59 14.54 -10.96 -1.65
CA CYS A 59 14.04 -9.72 -2.20
C CYS A 59 14.44 -9.56 -3.67
N SER A 60 13.55 -8.94 -4.45
CA SER A 60 13.89 -8.56 -5.82
C SER A 60 15.08 -7.61 -5.85
N LYS A 61 16.05 -7.91 -6.73
CA LYS A 61 17.20 -7.04 -6.99
C LYS A 61 16.96 -6.11 -8.19
N MET A 62 15.74 -6.01 -8.66
CA MET A 62 15.37 -5.18 -9.80
C MET A 62 15.67 -3.71 -9.51
N SER A 63 16.41 -3.07 -10.39
CA SER A 63 16.70 -1.64 -10.35
C SER A 63 15.76 -0.83 -11.25
N SER A 64 15.74 0.49 -11.10
CA SER A 64 15.00 1.36 -12.01
C SER A 64 15.48 1.23 -13.46
N LYS A 65 16.77 0.92 -13.66
CA LYS A 65 17.33 0.66 -14.99
C LYS A 65 16.75 -0.61 -15.60
N ASP A 66 16.62 -1.69 -14.84
CA ASP A 66 16.04 -2.95 -15.32
C ASP A 66 14.58 -2.74 -15.73
N ILE A 67 13.83 -1.94 -14.97
CA ILE A 67 12.43 -1.58 -15.29
C ILE A 67 12.37 -0.77 -16.59
N GLU A 68 13.27 0.19 -16.78
CA GLU A 68 13.32 1.00 -18.01
C GLU A 68 13.68 0.15 -19.23
N GLU A 69 14.68 -0.73 -19.11
CA GLU A 69 15.07 -1.65 -20.18
C GLU A 69 13.95 -2.62 -20.56
N ASP A 70 13.23 -3.15 -19.56
CA ASP A 70 12.08 -4.02 -19.82
C ASP A 70 10.92 -3.27 -20.49
N ALA A 71 10.61 -2.06 -20.03
CA ALA A 71 9.59 -1.21 -20.65
C ALA A 71 9.95 -0.90 -22.12
N GLN A 72 11.20 -0.57 -22.40
CA GLN A 72 11.67 -0.30 -23.77
C GLN A 72 11.57 -1.56 -24.65
N ARG A 73 11.86 -2.73 -24.10
CA ARG A 73 11.70 -4.01 -24.80
C ARG A 73 10.24 -4.25 -25.20
N VAL A 74 9.30 -3.99 -24.27
CA VAL A 74 7.85 -4.14 -24.53
C VAL A 74 7.35 -3.12 -25.56
N ILE A 75 7.84 -1.88 -25.52
CA ILE A 75 7.48 -0.85 -26.50
C ILE A 75 7.95 -1.23 -27.90
N ASN A 76 9.17 -1.76 -28.01
CA ASN A 76 9.75 -2.14 -29.31
C ASN A 76 9.15 -3.43 -29.90
N ASP A 77 8.65 -4.32 -29.08
CA ASP A 77 7.98 -5.55 -29.53
C ASP A 77 6.49 -5.53 -29.14
N LYS A 78 5.66 -5.06 -30.08
CA LYS A 78 4.20 -4.96 -29.91
C LYS A 78 3.52 -6.29 -29.54
N LYS A 79 4.16 -7.44 -29.78
CA LYS A 79 3.63 -8.77 -29.40
C LYS A 79 3.67 -9.01 -27.90
N LEU A 80 4.55 -8.31 -27.17
CA LEU A 80 4.68 -8.42 -25.72
C LEU A 80 3.62 -7.61 -24.97
N GLY A 81 3.04 -6.59 -25.62
CA GLY A 81 1.97 -5.78 -25.04
C GLY A 81 0.61 -6.46 -25.09
N LYS A 82 -0.25 -6.15 -24.12
CA LYS A 82 -1.67 -6.53 -24.15
C LYS A 82 -2.54 -5.34 -24.54
N VAL A 83 -3.43 -5.53 -25.52
CA VAL A 83 -4.42 -4.53 -25.85
C VAL A 83 -5.43 -4.45 -24.72
N PHE A 84 -5.44 -3.33 -24.01
CA PHE A 84 -6.41 -3.05 -22.94
C PHE A 84 -7.66 -2.37 -23.49
N TRP A 85 -7.48 -1.49 -24.46
CA TRP A 85 -8.57 -0.74 -25.10
C TRP A 85 -8.24 -0.46 -26.54
N LYS A 86 -9.22 -0.63 -27.46
CA LYS A 86 -9.07 -0.31 -28.89
C LYS A 86 -10.36 0.36 -29.38
N ILE A 87 -10.24 1.57 -29.92
CA ILE A 87 -11.31 2.26 -30.66
C ILE A 87 -10.74 2.66 -32.04
N GLY A 88 -11.48 2.33 -33.10
CA GLY A 88 -11.07 2.61 -34.46
C GLY A 88 -10.02 1.64 -34.97
N ASP A 89 -9.45 1.98 -36.13
CA ASP A 89 -8.45 1.19 -36.82
C ASP A 89 -7.26 2.07 -37.23
N TYR A 90 -6.23 2.04 -36.42
CA TYR A 90 -5.00 2.81 -36.61
C TYR A 90 -4.28 2.41 -37.90
N ASP A 91 -4.24 1.11 -38.20
CA ASP A 91 -3.45 0.60 -39.34
C ASP A 91 -4.06 1.04 -40.68
N SER A 92 -5.38 1.10 -40.78
CA SER A 92 -6.05 1.63 -41.96
C SER A 92 -5.89 3.14 -42.12
N CYS A 93 -5.87 3.90 -41.01
CA CYS A 93 -5.65 5.34 -41.02
C CYS A 93 -4.21 5.71 -41.39
N LYS A 94 -3.23 4.92 -40.97
CA LYS A 94 -1.80 5.18 -41.21
C LYS A 94 -1.43 5.29 -42.68
N THR A 95 -2.11 4.52 -43.51
CA THR A 95 -1.88 4.49 -45.00
C THR A 95 -2.81 5.41 -45.77
N GLY A 96 -3.70 6.14 -45.10
CA GLY A 96 -4.68 7.03 -45.74
C GLY A 96 -4.03 8.28 -46.33
N GLU A 97 -4.58 8.73 -47.49
CA GLU A 97 -4.14 9.98 -48.12
C GLU A 97 -4.40 11.18 -47.17
N GLY A 98 -3.40 12.03 -47.00
CA GLY A 98 -3.48 13.18 -46.08
C GLY A 98 -3.16 12.89 -44.63
N CYS A 99 -2.89 11.63 -44.26
CA CYS A 99 -2.49 11.29 -42.90
C CYS A 99 -1.03 11.69 -42.62
N ARG A 100 -0.78 12.18 -41.39
CA ARG A 100 0.55 12.48 -40.89
C ARG A 100 0.77 11.72 -39.61
N GLU A 101 1.79 10.88 -39.54
CA GLU A 101 2.20 10.18 -38.33
C GLU A 101 3.14 11.08 -37.50
N ILE A 102 2.86 11.19 -36.22
CA ILE A 102 3.73 11.85 -35.23
C ILE A 102 4.00 10.86 -34.15
N GLU A 103 5.25 10.47 -33.97
CA GLU A 103 5.71 9.58 -32.89
C GLU A 103 6.50 10.38 -31.87
N ARG A 104 6.20 10.18 -30.61
CA ARG A 104 6.90 10.77 -29.47
C ARG A 104 6.93 9.78 -28.31
N GLU A 105 8.04 9.75 -27.61
CA GLU A 105 8.24 8.97 -26.38
C GLU A 105 8.24 9.91 -25.18
N TYR A 106 7.48 9.54 -24.14
CA TYR A 106 7.42 10.26 -22.88
C TYR A 106 7.80 9.30 -21.76
N LYS A 107 8.72 9.73 -20.88
CA LYS A 107 9.18 8.96 -19.72
C LYS A 107 8.83 9.66 -18.44
N THR A 108 8.34 8.91 -17.45
CA THR A 108 8.15 9.37 -16.09
C THR A 108 8.90 8.44 -15.14
N SER A 109 9.55 9.00 -14.15
CA SER A 109 10.17 8.21 -13.09
C SER A 109 9.14 7.64 -12.15
N MET A 110 9.44 6.49 -11.55
CA MET A 110 8.69 6.00 -10.39
C MET A 110 8.97 6.91 -9.20
N VAL A 111 7.92 7.39 -8.56
CA VAL A 111 8.02 8.28 -7.39
C VAL A 111 7.23 7.71 -6.22
N ALA A 112 7.73 7.89 -5.00
CA ALA A 112 6.98 7.61 -3.79
C ALA A 112 5.91 8.67 -3.59
N HIS A 113 4.76 8.30 -3.03
CA HIS A 113 3.67 9.24 -2.78
C HIS A 113 4.04 10.34 -1.80
N VAL A 114 4.91 10.06 -0.83
CA VAL A 114 5.36 10.99 0.22
C VAL A 114 4.18 11.76 0.81
N ALA A 115 3.21 11.01 1.35
CA ALA A 115 2.01 11.59 1.91
C ALA A 115 2.35 12.61 3.00
N LEU A 116 1.80 13.83 2.89
CA LEU A 116 2.03 14.90 3.87
C LEU A 116 1.43 14.56 5.23
N GLU A 117 0.27 13.92 5.23
CA GLU A 117 -0.32 13.35 6.44
C GLU A 117 0.20 11.91 6.62
N PRO A 118 0.89 11.59 7.73
CA PRO A 118 1.30 10.23 8.04
C PRO A 118 0.11 9.27 8.07
N MET A 119 0.35 8.03 7.67
CA MET A 119 -0.68 6.98 7.72
C MET A 119 -1.03 6.71 9.17
N ALA A 120 -2.29 6.94 9.53
CA ALA A 120 -2.80 6.72 10.88
C ALA A 120 -4.24 6.23 10.84
N ALA A 121 -4.59 5.37 11.78
CA ALA A 121 -5.95 4.95 12.04
C ALA A 121 -6.12 4.69 13.55
N LEU A 122 -7.32 4.94 14.06
CA LEU A 122 -7.72 4.54 15.38
C LEU A 122 -8.82 3.49 15.26
N ALA A 123 -8.66 2.38 15.95
CA ALA A 123 -9.66 1.35 16.06
C ALA A 123 -10.11 1.19 17.51
N ASN A 124 -11.40 1.09 17.74
CA ASN A 124 -11.97 0.88 19.05
C ASN A 124 -13.06 -0.19 18.97
N PHE A 125 -12.92 -1.25 19.76
CA PHE A 125 -13.90 -2.31 19.83
C PHE A 125 -14.71 -2.16 21.12
N VAL A 126 -15.99 -1.87 20.97
CA VAL A 126 -16.90 -1.64 22.11
C VAL A 126 -18.30 -2.20 21.78
N ASP A 127 -18.93 -2.84 22.75
CA ASP A 127 -20.27 -3.38 22.65
C ASP A 127 -20.51 -4.26 21.40
N GLY A 128 -19.52 -5.05 21.02
CA GLY A 128 -19.57 -5.95 19.88
C GLY A 128 -19.34 -5.27 18.52
N ASN A 129 -19.10 -3.97 18.50
CA ASN A 129 -18.84 -3.19 17.29
C ASN A 129 -17.38 -2.73 17.20
N LEU A 130 -16.83 -2.77 15.99
CA LEU A 130 -15.52 -2.23 15.66
C LEU A 130 -15.68 -0.84 15.03
N HIS A 131 -15.28 0.19 15.75
CA HIS A 131 -15.26 1.56 15.27
C HIS A 131 -13.88 1.87 14.70
N ILE A 132 -13.82 2.33 13.45
CA ILE A 132 -12.57 2.69 12.76
C ILE A 132 -12.63 4.16 12.37
N TYR A 133 -11.66 4.95 12.81
CA TYR A 133 -11.49 6.37 12.52
C TYR A 133 -10.25 6.54 11.66
N ALA A 134 -10.41 6.91 10.40
CA ALA A 134 -9.28 7.09 9.49
C ALA A 134 -9.65 8.00 8.30
N GLY A 135 -8.66 8.69 7.76
CA GLY A 135 -8.75 9.29 6.43
C GLY A 135 -8.44 8.22 5.37
N HIS A 136 -9.40 7.86 4.53
CA HIS A 136 -9.25 6.84 3.51
C HIS A 136 -10.08 7.17 2.26
N GLN A 137 -9.49 7.00 1.06
CA GLN A 137 -10.15 7.35 -0.20
C GLN A 137 -11.22 6.33 -0.66
N VAL A 138 -11.20 5.11 -0.12
CA VAL A 138 -12.14 4.02 -0.46
C VAL A 138 -12.86 3.53 0.79
N GLY A 139 -13.31 4.45 1.63
CA GLY A 139 -13.90 4.16 2.94
C GLY A 139 -15.13 3.25 2.92
N THR A 140 -15.91 3.28 1.84
CA THR A 140 -17.10 2.41 1.68
C THR A 140 -16.77 0.92 1.60
N LEU A 141 -15.57 0.56 1.13
CA LEU A 141 -15.12 -0.83 1.06
C LEU A 141 -14.43 -1.30 2.34
N LEU A 142 -14.04 -0.37 3.22
CA LEU A 142 -13.29 -0.68 4.42
C LEU A 142 -13.99 -1.70 5.34
N PRO A 143 -15.31 -1.59 5.64
CA PRO A 143 -15.99 -2.58 6.46
C PRO A 143 -15.91 -3.99 5.89
N MET A 144 -16.02 -4.15 4.57
CA MET A 144 -15.94 -5.43 3.91
C MET A 144 -14.53 -6.05 4.02
N PHE A 145 -13.48 -5.27 3.76
CA PHE A 145 -12.11 -5.73 3.92
C PHE A 145 -11.80 -6.10 5.38
N MET A 146 -12.23 -5.26 6.31
CA MET A 146 -12.01 -5.52 7.73
C MET A 146 -12.80 -6.72 8.24
N ALA A 147 -14.00 -6.99 7.71
CA ALA A 147 -14.79 -8.17 8.06
C ALA A 147 -14.03 -9.46 7.67
N ASN A 148 -13.50 -9.50 6.45
CA ASN A 148 -12.71 -10.64 5.97
C ASN A 148 -11.44 -10.85 6.82
N TYR A 149 -10.86 -9.76 7.29
CA TYR A 149 -9.60 -9.78 8.05
C TYR A 149 -9.80 -10.15 9.53
N THR A 150 -10.83 -9.60 10.17
CA THR A 150 -11.07 -9.74 11.61
C THR A 150 -12.03 -10.85 11.98
N GLY A 151 -12.83 -11.34 11.01
CA GLY A 151 -13.95 -12.23 11.27
C GLY A 151 -15.16 -11.54 11.89
N ILE A 152 -15.12 -10.22 12.13
CA ILE A 152 -16.26 -9.43 12.61
C ILE A 152 -17.21 -9.21 11.44
N LYS A 153 -18.51 -9.37 11.64
CA LYS A 153 -19.48 -9.12 10.57
C LYS A 153 -19.40 -7.67 10.10
N ALA A 154 -19.50 -7.44 8.79
CA ALA A 154 -19.40 -6.09 8.20
C ALA A 154 -20.41 -5.10 8.79
N GLU A 155 -21.60 -5.56 9.17
CA GLU A 155 -22.64 -4.76 9.83
C GLU A 155 -22.24 -4.23 11.22
N ASN A 156 -21.26 -4.88 11.87
CA ASN A 156 -20.70 -4.51 13.17
C ASN A 156 -19.39 -3.71 13.02
N ILE A 157 -19.02 -3.30 11.80
CA ILE A 157 -17.86 -2.46 11.54
C ILE A 157 -18.31 -1.09 11.10
N ILE A 158 -18.07 -0.10 11.95
CA ILE A 158 -18.53 1.27 11.76
C ILE A 158 -17.34 2.13 11.37
N TYR A 159 -17.33 2.62 10.15
CA TYR A 159 -16.30 3.51 9.66
C TYR A 159 -16.69 4.97 9.88
N HIS A 160 -15.79 5.71 10.53
CA HIS A 160 -15.89 7.14 10.76
C HIS A 160 -14.87 7.86 9.86
N PRO A 161 -15.32 8.44 8.73
CA PRO A 161 -14.42 9.10 7.79
C PRO A 161 -13.85 10.39 8.37
N HIS A 162 -12.54 10.55 8.20
CA HIS A 162 -11.82 11.79 8.49
C HIS A 162 -11.31 12.42 7.20
N LEU A 163 -11.08 13.73 7.22
CA LEU A 163 -10.45 14.44 6.11
C LEU A 163 -9.03 13.90 5.89
N ILE A 164 -8.63 13.84 4.64
CA ILE A 164 -7.30 13.39 4.24
C ILE A 164 -6.41 14.60 4.00
N GLY A 165 -5.29 14.69 4.72
CA GLY A 165 -4.33 15.79 4.68
C GLY A 165 -3.22 15.61 3.64
N GLY A 166 -3.57 15.29 2.38
CA GLY A 166 -2.61 15.14 1.28
C GLY A 166 -1.96 13.75 1.24
N SER A 167 -2.59 12.84 0.49
CA SER A 167 -2.13 11.45 0.36
C SER A 167 -1.54 11.10 -1.00
N PHE A 168 -1.80 11.91 -2.02
CA PHE A 168 -1.37 11.68 -3.42
C PHE A 168 -1.75 10.29 -3.94
N GLY A 169 -2.90 9.76 -3.51
CA GLY A 169 -3.40 8.44 -3.89
C GLY A 169 -2.96 7.28 -2.97
N LYS A 170 -2.22 7.54 -1.88
CA LYS A 170 -1.72 6.48 -0.98
C LYS A 170 -2.76 5.98 0.03
N LYS A 171 -3.75 6.80 0.43
CA LYS A 171 -4.77 6.47 1.43
C LYS A 171 -6.04 5.90 0.82
#